data_a105d9a9b6638fa419fdc8c47ac405a3
#
_entry.id   a105d9a9b6638fa419fdc8c47ac405a3
#
_cell.length_a   1.000
_cell.length_b   1.000
_cell.length_c   1.000
_cell.angle_alpha   90.00
_cell.angle_beta   90.00
_cell.angle_gamma   90.00
#
_symmetry.space_group_name_H-M   'P 1'
#
loop_
_entity.id
_entity.type
_entity.pdbx_description
1 polymer ?
#
loop_
_entity_poly.entity_id
_entity_poly.type
_entity_poly.pdbx_seq_one_letter_code
_entity_poly.pdbx_strand_id
1 'polypeptide(L)'
;MDEQKKRYSKRVAHLLKDARSRAGLSSRELAKRVGSSHSTILAYEAGRKVPVTTTLMRLVHACGFSLDFHLSPRMRGEESYPKGIELEEVLNLAGEFPSRFSAKPDSADISKSR
;
A
#
# COMPACT_ATOMS: atom_id res chain seq x y z
N MET A 1 12.97 -16.03 -3.60
CA MET A 1 11.74 -15.54 -4.12
C MET A 1 10.53 -15.76 -3.21
N ASP A 2 10.40 -16.95 -2.72
CA ASP A 2 9.26 -17.26 -1.88
C ASP A 2 9.27 -16.49 -0.58
N GLU A 3 10.45 -16.28 -0.02
CA GLU A 3 10.55 -15.54 1.23
C GLU A 3 10.11 -14.10 1.05
N GLN A 4 10.52 -13.49 -0.03
CA GLN A 4 10.16 -12.11 -0.29
C GLN A 4 8.67 -11.99 -0.57
N LYS A 5 8.15 -12.92 -1.36
CA LYS A 5 6.73 -12.93 -1.66
C LYS A 5 5.91 -13.10 -0.39
N LYS A 6 6.34 -13.98 0.49
CA LYS A 6 5.66 -14.20 1.76
C LYS A 6 5.63 -12.94 2.59
N ARG A 7 6.75 -12.23 2.63
CA ARG A 7 6.82 -11.01 3.40
C ARG A 7 5.86 -9.97 2.89
N TYR A 8 5.81 -9.81 1.57
CA TYR A 8 4.90 -8.84 0.98
C TYR A 8 3.45 -9.25 1.18
N SER A 9 3.16 -10.54 1.05
CA SER A 9 1.81 -11.02 1.28
C SER A 9 1.34 -10.74 2.70
N LYS A 10 2.23 -10.92 3.66
CA LYS A 10 1.89 -10.64 5.04
C LYS A 10 1.63 -9.16 5.28
N ARG A 11 2.41 -8.32 4.62
CA ARG A 11 2.21 -6.89 4.77
C ARG A 11 0.87 -6.45 4.20
N VAL A 12 0.49 -7.01 3.07
CA VAL A 12 -0.80 -6.71 2.47
C VAL A 12 -1.93 -7.19 3.38
N ALA A 13 -1.80 -8.41 3.88
CA ALA A 13 -2.82 -8.96 4.77
C ALA A 13 -2.97 -8.11 6.02
N HIS A 14 -1.85 -7.69 6.58
CA HIS A 14 -1.86 -6.88 7.77
C HIS A 14 -2.48 -5.52 7.53
N LEU A 15 -2.14 -4.91 6.41
CA LEU A 15 -2.72 -3.63 6.05
C LEU A 15 -4.23 -3.70 5.94
N LEU A 16 -4.71 -4.72 5.26
CA LEU A 16 -6.14 -4.88 5.06
C LEU A 16 -6.87 -5.10 6.39
N LYS A 17 -6.31 -5.96 7.21
CA LYS A 17 -6.91 -6.24 8.50
C LYS A 17 -6.92 -4.99 9.39
N ASP A 18 -5.84 -4.23 9.33
CA ASP A 18 -5.74 -3.00 10.10
C ASP A 18 -6.79 -1.99 9.65
N ALA A 19 -6.94 -1.81 8.36
CA ALA A 19 -7.92 -0.86 7.83
C ALA A 19 -9.34 -1.28 8.25
N ARG A 20 -9.63 -2.57 8.13
CA ARG A 20 -10.96 -3.07 8.49
C ARG A 20 -11.22 -2.88 9.98
N SER A 21 -10.23 -3.19 10.80
CA SER A 21 -10.39 -3.07 12.24
C SER A 21 -10.60 -1.62 12.66
N ARG A 22 -9.85 -0.74 12.07
CA ARG A 22 -9.99 0.69 12.38
C ARG A 22 -11.36 1.20 11.97
N ALA A 23 -11.91 0.64 10.91
CA ALA A 23 -13.23 1.04 10.44
C ALA A 23 -14.35 0.45 11.28
N GLY A 24 -14.02 -0.51 12.15
CA GLY A 24 -15.02 -1.15 12.96
C GLY A 24 -15.89 -2.12 12.18
N LEU A 25 -15.39 -2.62 11.07
CA LEU A 25 -16.15 -3.52 10.22
C LEU A 25 -15.77 -4.97 10.48
N SER A 26 -16.77 -5.85 10.40
CA SER A 26 -16.46 -7.27 10.38
C SER A 26 -16.04 -7.65 8.98
N SER A 27 -15.41 -8.82 8.85
CA SER A 27 -15.03 -9.27 7.51
C SER A 27 -16.25 -9.52 6.64
N ARG A 28 -17.37 -9.91 7.25
CA ARG A 28 -18.61 -10.08 6.49
C ARG A 28 -19.14 -8.76 5.97
N GLU A 29 -19.08 -7.73 6.80
CA GLU A 29 -19.52 -6.41 6.39
C GLU A 29 -18.68 -5.86 5.27
N LEU A 30 -17.37 -6.04 5.38
CA LEU A 30 -16.49 -5.58 4.32
C LEU A 30 -16.77 -6.33 3.02
N ALA A 31 -16.95 -7.63 3.12
CA ALA A 31 -17.25 -8.43 1.93
C ALA A 31 -18.50 -7.91 1.24
N LYS A 32 -19.51 -7.58 2.03
CA LYS A 32 -20.75 -7.05 1.49
C LYS A 32 -20.52 -5.74 0.76
N ARG A 33 -19.73 -4.86 1.35
CA ARG A 33 -19.50 -3.54 0.77
C ARG A 33 -18.82 -3.61 -0.59
N VAL A 34 -17.94 -4.58 -0.78
CA VAL A 34 -17.20 -4.67 -2.03
C VAL A 34 -17.76 -5.72 -2.97
N GLY A 35 -18.84 -6.39 -2.57
CA GLY A 35 -19.44 -7.41 -3.44
C GLY A 35 -18.61 -8.67 -3.53
N SER A 36 -17.95 -9.03 -2.45
CA SER A 36 -17.10 -10.20 -2.41
C SER A 36 -17.64 -11.18 -1.39
N SER A 37 -17.03 -12.37 -1.30
CA SER A 37 -17.45 -13.34 -0.32
C SER A 37 -16.67 -13.20 0.96
N HIS A 38 -17.27 -13.60 2.06
CA HIS A 38 -16.62 -13.57 3.34
C HIS A 38 -15.34 -14.39 3.34
N SER A 39 -15.40 -15.58 2.71
CA SER A 39 -14.22 -16.43 2.68
C SER A 39 -13.08 -15.82 1.89
N THR A 40 -13.38 -15.02 0.88
CA THR A 40 -12.35 -14.33 0.13
C THR A 40 -11.65 -13.31 1.01
N ILE A 41 -12.43 -12.55 1.79
CA ILE A 41 -11.82 -11.57 2.69
C ILE A 41 -10.93 -12.27 3.71
N LEU A 42 -11.42 -13.37 4.27
CA LEU A 42 -10.63 -14.12 5.23
C LEU A 42 -9.34 -14.65 4.62
N ALA A 43 -9.40 -15.11 3.36
CA ALA A 43 -8.20 -15.59 2.70
C ALA A 43 -7.18 -14.47 2.50
N TYR A 44 -7.65 -13.28 2.15
CA TYR A 44 -6.77 -12.13 2.01
C TYR A 44 -6.11 -11.79 3.35
N GLU A 45 -6.89 -11.76 4.41
CA GLU A 45 -6.35 -11.38 5.72
C GLU A 45 -5.46 -12.45 6.34
N ALA A 46 -5.62 -13.68 5.90
CA ALA A 46 -4.75 -14.76 6.34
C ALA A 46 -3.47 -14.87 5.50
N GLY A 47 -3.42 -14.13 4.41
CA GLY A 47 -2.26 -14.20 3.53
C GLY A 47 -2.27 -15.38 2.59
N ARG A 48 -3.37 -16.12 2.53
CA ARG A 48 -3.45 -17.27 1.62
C ARG A 48 -3.68 -16.81 0.19
N LYS A 49 -4.30 -15.68 0.03
CA LYS A 49 -4.59 -15.08 -1.25
C LYS A 49 -4.15 -13.65 -1.21
N VAL A 50 -3.67 -13.13 -2.35
CA VAL A 50 -3.23 -11.74 -2.41
C VAL A 50 -4.13 -11.02 -3.40
N PRO A 51 -4.79 -9.96 -2.96
CA PRO A 51 -5.62 -9.19 -3.90
C PRO A 51 -4.75 -8.44 -4.89
N VAL A 52 -5.24 -8.31 -6.11
CA VAL A 52 -4.54 -7.46 -7.05
C VAL A 52 -4.65 -6.02 -6.55
N THR A 53 -3.75 -5.17 -7.05
CA THR A 53 -3.62 -3.83 -6.51
C THR A 53 -4.93 -3.04 -6.53
N THR A 54 -5.66 -3.12 -7.63
CA THR A 54 -6.91 -2.37 -7.71
C THR A 54 -7.95 -2.89 -6.73
N THR A 55 -7.96 -4.20 -6.51
CA THR A 55 -8.88 -4.77 -5.53
C THR A 55 -8.50 -4.32 -4.13
N LEU A 56 -7.21 -4.30 -3.84
CA LEU A 56 -6.77 -3.83 -2.53
C LEU A 56 -7.17 -2.39 -2.31
N MET A 57 -7.03 -1.55 -3.32
CA MET A 57 -7.43 -0.16 -3.20
C MET A 57 -8.93 -0.03 -2.94
N ARG A 58 -9.72 -0.85 -3.62
CA ARG A 58 -11.17 -0.84 -3.39
C ARG A 58 -11.54 -1.27 -1.98
N LEU A 59 -10.84 -2.28 -1.48
CA LEU A 59 -11.09 -2.77 -0.14
C LEU A 59 -10.76 -1.70 0.91
N VAL A 60 -9.62 -1.06 0.74
CA VAL A 60 -9.22 -0.01 1.66
C VAL A 60 -10.19 1.17 1.59
N HIS A 61 -10.61 1.51 0.40
CA HIS A 61 -11.59 2.59 0.22
C HIS A 61 -12.90 2.26 0.92
N ALA A 62 -13.34 1.01 0.85
CA ALA A 62 -14.56 0.60 1.50
C ALA A 62 -14.48 0.72 3.01
N CYS A 63 -13.28 0.70 3.55
CA CYS A 63 -13.06 0.89 4.97
C CYS A 63 -12.98 2.36 5.37
N GLY A 64 -13.09 3.25 4.39
CA GLY A 64 -13.04 4.68 4.68
C GLY A 64 -11.66 5.29 4.61
N PHE A 65 -10.72 4.56 4.04
CA PHE A 65 -9.34 5.05 3.91
C PHE A 65 -8.98 5.15 2.45
N SER A 66 -7.88 5.81 2.20
CA SER A 66 -7.32 5.93 0.86
C SER A 66 -5.94 5.28 0.88
N LEU A 67 -5.67 4.44 -0.09
CA LEU A 67 -4.37 3.79 -0.19
C LEU A 67 -3.53 4.57 -1.19
N ASP A 68 -2.50 5.20 -0.68
CA ASP A 68 -1.61 5.99 -1.49
C ASP A 68 -0.28 5.28 -1.65
N PHE A 69 0.33 5.48 -2.79
CA PHE A 69 1.63 4.88 -3.08
C PHE A 69 2.67 5.95 -3.21
N HIS A 70 3.81 5.67 -2.68
CA HIS A 70 4.96 6.54 -2.87
C HIS A 70 6.20 5.69 -2.75
N LEU A 71 7.26 6.18 -3.34
CA LEU A 71 8.51 5.46 -3.36
C LEU A 71 9.45 6.03 -2.32
N SER A 72 10.14 5.14 -1.63
CA SER A 72 11.18 5.55 -0.72
C SER A 72 12.39 4.65 -0.94
N PRO A 73 13.59 5.16 -0.65
CA PRO A 73 14.80 4.34 -0.84
C PRO A 73 14.80 3.15 0.09
N ARG A 74 15.36 2.05 -0.41
CA ARG A 74 15.51 0.88 0.43
C ARG A 74 16.55 1.15 1.50
N MET A 75 16.33 0.51 2.64
CA MET A 75 17.27 0.64 3.73
C MET A 75 18.57 -0.06 3.36
N ARG A 76 19.65 0.50 3.88
CA ARG A 76 20.93 -0.10 3.70
C ARG A 76 20.97 -1.46 4.36
N GLY A 77 21.52 -2.44 3.68
CA GLY A 77 21.63 -3.78 4.21
C GLY A 77 20.52 -4.71 3.84
N GLU A 78 19.40 -4.18 3.37
CA GLU A 78 18.32 -5.05 2.90
C GLU A 78 18.73 -5.69 1.60
N GLU A 79 19.36 -4.93 0.76
CA GLU A 79 19.80 -5.39 -0.52
C GLU A 79 20.78 -4.37 -1.03
N SER A 80 21.84 -4.83 -1.66
CA SER A 80 22.80 -3.85 -2.11
C SER A 80 22.39 -3.27 -3.44
N TYR A 81 22.54 -1.98 -3.54
CA TYR A 81 22.43 -1.28 -4.79
C TYR A 81 23.74 -1.40 -5.53
N PRO A 82 23.70 -1.41 -6.85
CA PRO A 82 24.92 -1.24 -7.59
C PRO A 82 25.54 0.10 -7.25
N LYS A 83 26.84 0.07 -7.09
CA LYS A 83 27.53 1.29 -6.72
C LYS A 83 27.45 2.32 -7.82
N GLY A 84 27.31 3.54 -7.43
CA GLY A 84 27.30 4.64 -8.37
C GLY A 84 25.96 5.06 -8.85
N ILE A 85 24.93 4.26 -8.60
CA ILE A 85 23.61 4.68 -9.03
C ILE A 85 22.64 4.89 -7.89
N GLU A 86 22.92 4.23 -6.79
CA GLU A 86 21.89 4.14 -5.77
C GLU A 86 21.40 5.48 -5.27
N LEU A 87 22.29 6.29 -4.79
CA LEU A 87 21.87 7.51 -4.12
C LEU A 87 21.42 8.56 -5.12
N GLU A 88 22.19 8.71 -6.17
CA GLU A 88 21.91 9.74 -7.13
C GLU A 88 20.56 9.52 -7.80
N GLU A 89 20.30 8.29 -8.21
CA GLU A 89 19.03 7.97 -8.87
C GLU A 89 17.87 8.11 -7.93
N VAL A 90 18.05 7.71 -6.70
CA VAL A 90 16.99 7.82 -5.73
C VAL A 90 16.67 9.28 -5.46
N LEU A 91 17.67 10.11 -5.38
CA LEU A 91 17.44 11.53 -5.17
C LEU A 91 16.76 12.16 -6.36
N ASN A 92 17.12 11.75 -7.56
CA ASN A 92 16.47 12.27 -8.76
C ASN A 92 15.00 11.90 -8.78
N LEU A 93 14.68 10.67 -8.42
CA LEU A 93 13.30 10.26 -8.35
C LEU A 93 12.54 11.11 -7.35
N ALA A 94 13.10 11.30 -6.18
CA ALA A 94 12.44 12.09 -5.15
C ALA A 94 12.26 13.51 -5.60
N GLY A 95 13.22 14.06 -6.31
CA GLY A 95 13.13 15.41 -6.78
C GLY A 95 12.09 15.62 -7.85
N GLU A 96 11.84 14.58 -8.62
CA GLU A 96 10.86 14.68 -9.69
C GLU A 96 9.45 14.64 -9.17
N PHE A 97 9.32 13.99 -8.08
CA PHE A 97 7.98 13.86 -7.54
C PHE A 97 7.60 14.99 -6.65
N PRO A 98 8.24 15.84 -6.31
CA PRO A 98 8.05 16.79 -5.31
C PRO A 98 7.33 17.72 -5.22
N SER A 99 7.89 17.33 -5.51
CA SER A 99 7.89 17.99 -5.40
C SER A 99 6.91 18.31 -5.48
N ARG A 100 6.55 18.07 -5.57
CA ARG A 100 5.79 18.14 -5.63
C ARG A 100 5.24 17.23 -5.11
N PHE A 101 5.25 16.58 -4.55
CA PHE A 101 4.80 15.69 -3.92
C PHE A 101 5.30 15.65 -2.82
N SER A 102 5.49 16.03 -2.47
CA SER A 102 5.77 16.13 -1.54
C SER A 102 5.17 16.85 -0.92
N ALA A 103 4.82 16.71 -1.39
CA ALA A 103 4.24 17.18 -1.11
C ALA A 103 3.32 17.42 -0.87
N LYS A 104 2.87 17.22 -0.81
CA LYS A 104 2.12 17.61 -0.64
C LYS A 104 1.39 17.83 -0.61
N PRO A 105 1.15 17.56 -0.70
CA PRO A 105 0.58 18.04 -0.61
C PRO A 105 -0.06 18.36 -0.69
N ASP A 106 -0.34 17.95 -0.88
CA ASP A 106 -0.68 18.63 -0.85
C ASP A 106 -1.11 18.78 -1.19
N SER A 107 -1.35 18.25 -1.37
CA SER A 107 -1.41 18.82 -1.49
C SER A 107 -1.69 19.01 -1.81
N ALA A 108 -2.02 18.54 -2.13
CA ALA A 108 -2.00 19.16 -2.23
C ALA A 108 -2.32 19.42 -2.55
N ASP A 109 -2.75 19.05 -2.68
CA ASP A 109 -2.79 19.73 -2.69
C ASP A 109 -3.07 19.93 -3.14
N ILE A 110 -3.40 19.47 -3.40
CA ILE A 110 -3.36 19.99 -3.42
C ILE A 110 -3.66 20.49 -3.70
N SER A 111 -4.04 19.95 -3.94
CA SER A 111 -4.06 20.72 -3.86
C SER A 111 -4.27 21.32 -3.99
N LYS A 112 -4.57 21.19 -4.24
CA LYS A 112 -4.48 21.97 -3.97
C LYS A 112 -4.26 22.54 -4.23
N SER A 113 -4.43 21.73 -4.46
CA SER A 113 -4.06 22.34 -4.29
C SER A 113 -4.04 22.80 -4.35
N ARG A 114 -4.08 22.38 -4.71
CA ARG A 114 -3.77 22.91 -4.33
C ARG A 114 -3.68 23.39 -4.27
#